data_e12ad7d91a44e14bea419a5be30b6963
#
_entry.id   e12ad7d91a44e14bea419a5be30b6963
#
_cell.length_a   1.000
_cell.length_b   1.000
_cell.length_c   1.000
_cell.angle_alpha   90.00
_cell.angle_beta   90.00
_cell.angle_gamma   90.00
#
_symmetry.space_group_name_H-M   'P 1'
#
loop_
_entity.id
_entity.type
_entity.pdbx_description
1 polymer ?
#
loop_
_entity_poly.entity_id
_entity_poly.type
_entity_poly.pdbx_seq_one_letter_code
_entity_poly.pdbx_strand_id
1 'polypeptide(L)'
;LTFIVFLPCTHLICQTNIVFTNPITEQLVKGNFNPAVYSSSSPINQHDEVIAYLQNNVSPDSLKSYILSLASFENRNTASDTVSTNIGIGAARRWAFQKFASFSAQAENRLIPSYFQFDRSICGVMQHRNVIAVLPGTDTSLHEVIVIEGHMDSRCENECDITCQAQGIEDNASGSALVLELARVMSKCSYKNTLVFMLTIGEEQGLYGADAFADYCNLNDIPVKAVFNNDVIGGIICGQTSSAPSCPGLNNIDSTQVRIFSYGGFNSPYKQLARFIKLQY
;
A
#
# COMPACT_ATOMS: atom_id res chain seq x y z
N LEU A 1 -25.53 45.34 -18.70
CA LEU A 1 -25.59 43.86 -18.91
C LEU A 1 -24.62 43.21 -17.94
N THR A 2 -25.16 42.70 -16.82
CA THR A 2 -24.35 42.01 -15.79
C THR A 2 -24.30 40.54 -16.15
N PHE A 3 -23.15 40.06 -16.55
CA PHE A 3 -22.91 38.62 -16.76
C PHE A 3 -22.72 37.95 -15.39
N ILE A 4 -23.69 37.16 -14.95
CA ILE A 4 -23.55 36.24 -13.83
C ILE A 4 -22.90 34.97 -14.40
N VAL A 5 -21.62 34.77 -14.09
CA VAL A 5 -20.91 33.51 -14.36
C VAL A 5 -21.31 32.51 -13.28
N PHE A 6 -22.17 31.58 -13.62
CA PHE A 6 -22.38 30.38 -12.79
C PHE A 6 -21.13 29.49 -12.90
N LEU A 7 -20.27 29.55 -11.91
CA LEU A 7 -19.30 28.47 -11.69
C LEU A 7 -20.08 27.24 -11.22
N PRO A 8 -19.95 26.08 -11.89
CA PRO A 8 -20.49 24.84 -11.35
C PRO A 8 -19.72 24.55 -10.07
N CYS A 9 -20.42 24.62 -8.95
CA CYS A 9 -19.91 24.07 -7.69
C CYS A 9 -19.86 22.53 -7.85
N THR A 10 -18.74 22.02 -8.33
CA THR A 10 -18.43 20.60 -8.17
C THR A 10 -18.32 20.38 -6.68
N HIS A 11 -19.30 19.70 -6.11
CA HIS A 11 -19.17 19.16 -4.76
C HIS A 11 -18.02 18.17 -4.80
N LEU A 12 -16.82 18.66 -4.53
CA LEU A 12 -15.73 17.81 -4.06
C LEU A 12 -16.23 17.20 -2.76
N ILE A 13 -16.64 15.93 -2.82
CA ILE A 13 -16.96 15.17 -1.62
C ILE A 13 -15.60 14.95 -0.95
N CYS A 14 -15.19 15.94 -0.17
CA CYS A 14 -13.94 15.90 0.57
C CYS A 14 -14.05 14.82 1.64
N GLN A 15 -13.03 13.98 1.74
CA GLN A 15 -12.90 13.03 2.84
C GLN A 15 -12.65 13.81 4.13
N THR A 16 -13.24 13.37 5.23
CA THR A 16 -13.15 14.04 6.51
C THR A 16 -12.59 13.11 7.58
N ASN A 17 -12.24 13.65 8.74
CA ASN A 17 -11.71 12.92 9.90
C ASN A 17 -10.51 12.03 9.54
N ILE A 18 -9.59 12.57 8.74
CA ILE A 18 -8.38 11.85 8.32
C ILE A 18 -7.37 11.90 9.46
N VAL A 19 -7.13 10.76 10.11
CA VAL A 19 -6.29 10.68 11.30
C VAL A 19 -5.49 9.38 11.37
N PHE A 20 -4.29 9.45 11.94
CA PHE A 20 -3.57 8.27 12.41
C PHE A 20 -4.06 7.88 13.81
N THR A 21 -4.32 6.60 14.04
CA THR A 21 -4.72 6.12 15.38
C THR A 21 -3.53 6.02 16.33
N ASN A 22 -2.31 5.97 15.81
CA ASN A 22 -1.08 6.04 16.57
C ASN A 22 -0.39 7.39 16.31
N PRO A 23 -0.34 8.30 17.28
CA PRO A 23 0.26 9.62 17.11
C PRO A 23 1.77 9.57 16.82
N ILE A 24 2.47 8.51 17.23
CA ILE A 24 3.89 8.34 16.87
C ILE A 24 4.03 8.18 15.37
N THR A 25 3.22 7.31 14.75
CA THR A 25 3.23 7.10 13.30
C THR A 25 2.97 8.40 12.54
N GLU A 26 2.06 9.23 13.03
CA GLU A 26 1.79 10.55 12.47
C GLU A 26 3.03 11.45 12.48
N GLN A 27 3.72 11.53 13.61
CA GLN A 27 4.94 12.34 13.71
C GLN A 27 6.06 11.83 12.80
N LEU A 28 6.18 10.51 12.64
CA LEU A 28 7.15 9.90 11.72
C LEU A 28 6.89 10.28 10.25
N VAL A 29 5.64 10.25 9.82
CA VAL A 29 5.26 10.64 8.45
C VAL A 29 5.50 12.14 8.23
N LYS A 30 5.29 12.97 9.25
CA LYS A 30 5.59 14.41 9.23
C LYS A 30 7.08 14.76 9.32
N GLY A 31 7.96 13.79 9.51
CA GLY A 31 9.40 14.03 9.71
C GLY A 31 9.76 14.60 11.08
N ASN A 32 8.83 14.64 12.03
CA ASN A 32 9.00 15.23 13.37
C ASN A 32 9.50 14.18 14.38
N PHE A 33 10.70 13.67 14.19
CA PHE A 33 11.28 12.65 15.06
C PHE A 33 12.80 12.78 15.16
N ASN A 34 13.37 12.15 16.18
CA ASN A 34 14.82 11.99 16.30
C ASN A 34 15.23 10.62 15.71
N PRO A 35 15.98 10.56 14.61
CA PRO A 35 16.40 9.31 13.98
C PRO A 35 17.18 8.36 14.92
N ALA A 36 17.91 8.91 15.88
CA ALA A 36 18.69 8.10 16.84
C ALA A 36 17.82 7.16 17.68
N VAL A 37 16.55 7.53 17.93
CA VAL A 37 15.60 6.69 18.67
C VAL A 37 15.24 5.41 17.90
N TYR A 38 15.33 5.45 16.57
CA TYR A 38 14.96 4.36 15.68
C TYR A 38 16.18 3.74 14.98
N SER A 39 17.38 4.00 15.47
CA SER A 39 18.59 3.40 14.92
C SER A 39 18.65 1.92 15.23
N SER A 40 19.05 1.11 14.23
CA SER A 40 19.33 -0.31 14.46
C SER A 40 20.63 -0.48 15.24
N SER A 41 20.69 -1.48 16.11
CA SER A 41 21.93 -1.88 16.81
C SER A 41 22.98 -2.45 15.84
N SER A 42 22.53 -2.97 14.68
CA SER A 42 23.38 -3.51 13.63
C SER A 42 22.83 -3.06 12.26
N PRO A 43 23.10 -1.83 11.84
CA PRO A 43 22.45 -1.27 10.65
C PRO A 43 22.98 -1.89 9.36
N ILE A 44 22.07 -2.42 8.53
CA ILE A 44 22.31 -2.80 7.13
C ILE A 44 21.92 -1.60 6.29
N ASN A 45 22.89 -0.83 5.79
CA ASN A 45 22.63 0.46 5.12
C ASN A 45 23.49 0.71 3.87
N GLN A 46 24.45 -0.17 3.56
CA GLN A 46 25.19 -0.09 2.32
C GLN A 46 24.37 -0.71 1.18
N HIS A 47 24.37 -0.07 0.02
CA HIS A 47 23.54 -0.45 -1.14
C HIS A 47 23.61 -1.96 -1.43
N ASP A 48 24.83 -2.50 -1.59
CA ASP A 48 25.01 -3.90 -1.96
C ASP A 48 24.61 -4.87 -0.84
N GLU A 49 24.83 -4.48 0.42
CA GLU A 49 24.39 -5.25 1.59
C GLU A 49 22.86 -5.31 1.67
N VAL A 50 22.18 -4.18 1.43
CA VAL A 50 20.71 -4.13 1.41
C VAL A 50 20.16 -5.02 0.31
N ILE A 51 20.68 -4.92 -0.92
CA ILE A 51 20.27 -5.77 -2.04
C ILE A 51 20.47 -7.25 -1.69
N ALA A 52 21.66 -7.62 -1.26
CA ALA A 52 21.97 -9.00 -0.90
C ALA A 52 21.06 -9.51 0.24
N TYR A 53 20.79 -8.66 1.24
CA TYR A 53 19.89 -9.01 2.32
C TYR A 53 18.46 -9.27 1.80
N LEU A 54 17.91 -8.38 0.98
CA LEU A 54 16.56 -8.53 0.43
C LEU A 54 16.45 -9.79 -0.43
N GLN A 55 17.38 -10.01 -1.35
CA GLN A 55 17.40 -11.19 -2.23
C GLN A 55 17.45 -12.51 -1.45
N ASN A 56 18.17 -12.55 -0.34
CA ASN A 56 18.33 -13.77 0.46
C ASN A 56 17.20 -13.98 1.49
N ASN A 57 16.39 -12.98 1.77
CA ASN A 57 15.40 -13.04 2.86
C ASN A 57 13.93 -12.91 2.41
N VAL A 58 13.65 -12.53 1.15
CA VAL A 58 12.30 -12.63 0.59
C VAL A 58 11.90 -14.10 0.51
N SER A 59 10.73 -14.44 1.05
CA SER A 59 10.25 -15.81 1.21
C SER A 59 9.00 -16.08 0.39
N PRO A 60 9.08 -16.94 -0.63
CA PRO A 60 7.88 -17.39 -1.36
C PRO A 60 6.84 -18.06 -0.46
N ASP A 61 7.28 -18.79 0.58
CA ASP A 61 6.37 -19.44 1.53
C ASP A 61 5.61 -18.40 2.40
N SER A 62 6.29 -17.31 2.78
CA SER A 62 5.65 -16.20 3.48
C SER A 62 4.59 -15.53 2.59
N LEU A 63 4.94 -15.21 1.34
CA LEU A 63 4.00 -14.64 0.36
C LEU A 63 2.77 -15.54 0.19
N LYS A 64 2.97 -16.82 -0.05
CA LYS A 64 1.88 -17.80 -0.16
C LYS A 64 1.02 -17.85 1.09
N SER A 65 1.62 -17.84 2.26
CA SER A 65 0.91 -17.86 3.55
C SER A 65 0.06 -16.61 3.73
N TYR A 66 0.56 -15.43 3.35
CA TYR A 66 -0.19 -14.18 3.45
C TYR A 66 -1.37 -14.15 2.48
N ILE A 67 -1.19 -14.58 1.24
CA ILE A 67 -2.26 -14.69 0.25
C ILE A 67 -3.38 -15.61 0.74
N LEU A 68 -3.02 -16.81 1.23
CA LEU A 68 -4.01 -17.76 1.75
C LEU A 68 -4.72 -17.24 3.00
N SER A 69 -4.03 -16.52 3.88
CA SER A 69 -4.64 -15.86 5.03
C SER A 69 -5.63 -14.78 4.61
N LEU A 70 -5.27 -13.93 3.65
CA LEU A 70 -6.17 -12.90 3.12
C LEU A 70 -7.40 -13.54 2.45
N ALA A 71 -7.21 -14.60 1.66
CA ALA A 71 -8.31 -15.33 1.03
C ALA A 71 -9.27 -15.95 2.04
N SER A 72 -8.77 -16.39 3.20
CA SER A 72 -9.58 -17.02 4.25
C SER A 72 -10.57 -16.07 4.94
N PHE A 73 -10.45 -14.76 4.77
CA PHE A 73 -11.43 -13.79 5.24
C PHE A 73 -12.67 -13.68 4.34
N GLU A 74 -12.75 -14.50 3.29
CA GLU A 74 -13.88 -14.72 2.38
C GLU A 74 -14.23 -13.48 1.54
N ASN A 75 -14.84 -12.47 2.14
CA ASN A 75 -15.22 -11.23 1.47
C ASN A 75 -14.56 -10.05 2.19
N ARG A 76 -13.54 -9.45 1.56
CA ARG A 76 -12.85 -8.27 2.08
C ARG A 76 -13.38 -6.96 1.48
N ASN A 77 -14.61 -6.95 0.98
CA ASN A 77 -15.22 -5.71 0.51
C ASN A 77 -15.11 -4.62 1.59
N THR A 78 -14.83 -3.41 1.18
CA THR A 78 -14.61 -2.26 2.07
C THR A 78 -15.78 -2.03 3.04
N ALA A 79 -17.02 -2.37 2.64
CA ALA A 79 -18.21 -2.29 3.45
C ALA A 79 -18.59 -3.61 4.17
N SER A 80 -17.78 -4.68 4.04
CA SER A 80 -18.06 -5.97 4.65
C SER A 80 -17.89 -5.93 6.17
N ASP A 81 -18.10 -7.06 6.83
CA ASP A 81 -18.10 -7.19 8.30
C ASP A 81 -16.82 -6.61 8.93
N THR A 82 -17.01 -5.68 9.86
CA THR A 82 -15.92 -5.04 10.61
C THR A 82 -15.75 -5.58 12.02
N VAL A 83 -16.69 -6.41 12.51
CA VAL A 83 -16.75 -6.91 13.89
C VAL A 83 -16.21 -8.33 14.02
N SER A 84 -16.58 -9.23 13.09
CA SER A 84 -16.13 -10.62 13.08
C SER A 84 -14.62 -10.74 13.20
N THR A 85 -14.14 -11.74 13.93
CA THR A 85 -12.71 -12.04 14.05
C THR A 85 -12.18 -12.90 12.90
N ASN A 86 -13.07 -13.51 12.11
CA ASN A 86 -12.70 -14.56 11.17
C ASN A 86 -12.99 -14.19 9.70
N ILE A 87 -13.95 -13.30 9.44
CA ILE A 87 -14.36 -12.92 8.09
C ILE A 87 -14.44 -11.41 7.92
N GLY A 88 -14.45 -10.95 6.69
CA GLY A 88 -14.65 -9.56 6.33
C GLY A 88 -13.42 -8.69 6.46
N ILE A 89 -13.59 -7.43 6.04
CA ILE A 89 -12.51 -6.44 6.01
C ILE A 89 -11.97 -6.12 7.41
N GLY A 90 -12.83 -6.21 8.45
CA GLY A 90 -12.42 -5.97 9.83
C GLY A 90 -11.43 -7.02 10.35
N ALA A 91 -11.68 -8.30 10.07
CA ALA A 91 -10.77 -9.40 10.40
C ALA A 91 -9.43 -9.24 9.66
N ALA A 92 -9.48 -8.98 8.36
CA ALA A 92 -8.30 -8.76 7.52
C ALA A 92 -7.45 -7.60 8.04
N ARG A 93 -8.05 -6.44 8.39
CA ARG A 93 -7.34 -5.28 8.94
C ARG A 93 -6.63 -5.59 10.25
N ARG A 94 -7.30 -6.28 11.18
CA ARG A 94 -6.70 -6.67 12.47
C ARG A 94 -5.54 -7.64 12.27
N TRP A 95 -5.70 -8.61 11.38
CA TRP A 95 -4.64 -9.55 11.04
C TRP A 95 -3.43 -8.83 10.43
N ALA A 96 -3.63 -7.95 9.47
CA ALA A 96 -2.56 -7.18 8.84
C ALA A 96 -1.83 -6.27 9.85
N PHE A 97 -2.57 -5.60 10.73
CA PHE A 97 -1.98 -4.82 11.81
C PHE A 97 -1.09 -5.68 12.74
N GLN A 98 -1.56 -6.87 13.10
CA GLN A 98 -0.78 -7.81 13.92
C GLN A 98 0.48 -8.29 13.18
N LYS A 99 0.43 -8.48 11.85
CA LYS A 99 1.63 -8.78 11.06
C LYS A 99 2.65 -7.65 11.15
N PHE A 100 2.26 -6.40 10.91
CA PHE A 100 3.16 -5.26 11.06
C PHE A 100 3.72 -5.15 12.49
N ALA A 101 2.89 -5.34 13.51
CA ALA A 101 3.35 -5.34 14.90
C ALA A 101 4.37 -6.46 15.19
N SER A 102 4.14 -7.66 14.64
CA SER A 102 5.10 -8.78 14.73
C SER A 102 6.42 -8.46 14.04
N PHE A 103 6.39 -7.85 12.86
CA PHE A 103 7.59 -7.44 12.14
C PHE A 103 8.35 -6.34 12.89
N SER A 104 7.62 -5.41 13.51
CA SER A 104 8.19 -4.39 14.40
C SER A 104 8.99 -5.02 15.54
N ALA A 105 8.37 -5.96 16.27
CA ALA A 105 9.01 -6.66 17.38
C ALA A 105 10.29 -7.39 16.95
N GLN A 106 10.31 -7.93 15.74
CA GLN A 106 11.49 -8.60 15.16
C GLN A 106 12.55 -7.61 14.64
N ALA A 107 12.20 -6.33 14.45
CA ALA A 107 13.05 -5.26 13.92
C ALA A 107 13.35 -4.17 14.97
N GLU A 108 13.62 -4.57 16.20
CA GLU A 108 13.97 -3.66 17.31
C GLU A 108 12.89 -2.58 17.56
N ASN A 109 11.63 -2.89 17.27
CA ASN A 109 10.47 -1.99 17.34
C ASN A 109 10.61 -0.72 16.50
N ARG A 110 11.36 -0.76 15.41
CA ARG A 110 11.57 0.39 14.51
C ARG A 110 10.44 0.62 13.52
N LEU A 111 9.69 -0.43 13.15
CA LEU A 111 8.54 -0.34 12.27
C LEU A 111 7.29 -0.01 13.10
N ILE A 112 6.70 1.16 12.93
CA ILE A 112 5.62 1.63 13.80
C ILE A 112 4.26 1.50 13.11
N PRO A 113 3.42 0.52 13.53
CA PRO A 113 2.11 0.31 12.94
C PRO A 113 1.06 1.30 13.45
N SER A 114 0.07 1.58 12.60
CA SER A 114 -1.10 2.38 12.89
C SER A 114 -2.26 1.96 11.99
N TYR A 115 -3.47 2.35 12.37
CA TYR A 115 -4.53 2.54 11.38
C TYR A 115 -4.49 3.99 10.90
N PHE A 116 -4.80 4.17 9.63
CA PHE A 116 -5.05 5.46 9.01
C PHE A 116 -6.53 5.54 8.69
N GLN A 117 -7.26 6.29 9.51
CA GLN A 117 -8.71 6.38 9.48
C GLN A 117 -9.16 7.57 8.66
N PHE A 118 -10.26 7.41 7.95
CA PHE A 118 -10.95 8.48 7.22
C PHE A 118 -12.44 8.19 7.17
N ASP A 119 -13.23 9.27 7.00
CA ASP A 119 -14.67 9.17 6.82
C ASP A 119 -15.05 9.52 5.38
N ARG A 120 -15.75 8.60 4.75
CA ARG A 120 -16.36 8.74 3.42
C ARG A 120 -17.47 7.70 3.27
N SER A 121 -18.58 8.06 2.64
CA SER A 121 -19.61 7.08 2.34
C SER A 121 -19.17 6.14 1.22
N ILE A 122 -18.88 4.89 1.55
CA ILE A 122 -18.54 3.82 0.60
C ILE A 122 -19.53 2.69 0.85
N CYS A 123 -20.36 2.38 -0.14
CA CYS A 123 -21.42 1.34 -0.02
C CYS A 123 -22.27 1.48 1.26
N GLY A 124 -22.51 2.72 1.71
CA GLY A 124 -23.32 3.01 2.91
C GLY A 124 -22.57 2.96 4.25
N VAL A 125 -21.32 2.59 4.26
CA VAL A 125 -20.44 2.66 5.45
C VAL A 125 -19.65 3.96 5.42
N MET A 126 -19.53 4.63 6.58
CA MET A 126 -18.91 5.94 6.66
C MET A 126 -17.45 5.91 7.10
N GLN A 127 -17.09 5.08 8.06
CA GLN A 127 -15.74 5.08 8.64
C GLN A 127 -14.88 3.95 8.11
N HIS A 128 -13.74 4.32 7.59
CA HIS A 128 -12.80 3.40 6.96
C HIS A 128 -11.40 3.49 7.56
N ARG A 129 -10.58 2.45 7.36
CA ARG A 129 -9.22 2.40 7.88
C ARG A 129 -8.31 1.64 6.93
N ASN A 130 -7.29 2.30 6.40
CA ASN A 130 -6.11 1.62 5.88
C ASN A 130 -5.29 1.04 7.03
N VAL A 131 -4.49 0.04 6.76
CA VAL A 131 -3.48 -0.46 7.70
C VAL A 131 -2.12 0.05 7.25
N ILE A 132 -1.39 0.71 8.12
CA ILE A 132 -0.14 1.37 7.77
C ILE A 132 0.95 1.01 8.77
N ALA A 133 2.19 0.92 8.29
CA ALA A 133 3.37 0.83 9.14
C ALA A 133 4.47 1.74 8.58
N VAL A 134 5.13 2.48 9.44
CA VAL A 134 6.16 3.45 9.06
C VAL A 134 7.51 3.02 9.62
N LEU A 135 8.50 2.92 8.73
CA LEU A 135 9.91 2.76 9.08
C LEU A 135 10.60 4.12 8.97
N PRO A 136 11.02 4.71 10.08
CA PRO A 136 11.66 6.02 10.08
C PRO A 136 12.96 6.03 9.29
N GLY A 137 13.16 7.10 8.52
CA GLY A 137 14.41 7.36 7.82
C GLY A 137 15.53 7.78 8.75
N THR A 138 16.76 7.64 8.30
CA THR A 138 17.96 8.07 9.05
C THR A 138 18.33 9.53 8.83
N ASP A 139 17.72 10.17 7.82
CA ASP A 139 18.00 11.55 7.43
C ASP A 139 16.73 12.40 7.39
N THR A 140 16.46 13.09 8.49
CA THR A 140 15.28 13.96 8.61
C THR A 140 15.36 15.24 7.78
N SER A 141 16.54 15.57 7.21
CA SER A 141 16.67 16.75 6.34
C SER A 141 15.95 16.56 4.99
N LEU A 142 15.69 15.31 4.59
CA LEU A 142 15.01 15.00 3.35
C LEU A 142 13.51 15.29 3.40
N HIS A 143 12.88 15.19 4.58
CA HIS A 143 11.43 15.39 4.79
C HIS A 143 10.51 14.67 3.80
N GLU A 144 11.03 13.66 3.09
CA GLU A 144 10.34 12.95 2.02
C GLU A 144 9.97 11.54 2.46
N VAL A 145 8.77 11.09 2.09
CA VAL A 145 8.35 9.71 2.29
C VAL A 145 8.33 8.93 0.97
N ILE A 146 8.64 7.64 1.06
CA ILE A 146 8.45 6.68 -0.03
C ILE A 146 7.34 5.74 0.40
N VAL A 147 6.29 5.61 -0.42
CA VAL A 147 5.11 4.78 -0.15
C VAL A 147 5.23 3.48 -0.92
N ILE A 148 4.99 2.37 -0.24
CA ILE A 148 4.90 1.02 -0.80
C ILE A 148 3.50 0.54 -0.42
N GLU A 149 2.62 0.39 -1.41
CA GLU A 149 1.22 0.09 -1.16
C GLU A 149 0.67 -1.03 -2.02
N GLY A 150 -0.47 -1.55 -1.61
CA GLY A 150 -1.35 -2.43 -2.34
C GLY A 150 -2.70 -2.43 -1.65
N HIS A 151 -3.80 -2.55 -2.39
CA HIS A 151 -5.11 -2.59 -1.76
C HIS A 151 -5.42 -3.95 -1.16
N MET A 152 -6.10 -3.93 -0.03
CA MET A 152 -6.45 -5.14 0.71
C MET A 152 -7.90 -5.56 0.52
N ASP A 153 -8.75 -4.63 0.09
CA ASP A 153 -10.13 -4.92 -0.21
C ASP A 153 -10.26 -5.80 -1.45
N SER A 154 -11.39 -6.44 -1.58
CA SER A 154 -11.77 -7.29 -2.70
C SER A 154 -13.24 -7.10 -3.02
N ARG A 155 -13.68 -7.48 -4.22
CA ARG A 155 -15.08 -7.33 -4.62
C ARG A 155 -15.59 -8.49 -5.46
N CYS A 156 -16.90 -8.56 -5.62
CA CYS A 156 -17.57 -9.27 -6.68
C CYS A 156 -17.92 -8.32 -7.85
N GLU A 157 -18.64 -8.82 -8.85
CA GLU A 157 -19.08 -8.02 -9.99
C GLU A 157 -19.79 -6.72 -9.56
N ASN A 158 -20.68 -6.82 -8.59
CA ASN A 158 -21.23 -5.64 -7.91
C ASN A 158 -20.27 -5.22 -6.81
N GLU A 159 -19.70 -4.03 -6.94
CA GLU A 159 -18.68 -3.47 -6.04
C GLU A 159 -19.18 -3.23 -4.60
N CYS A 160 -20.48 -3.25 -4.37
CA CYS A 160 -21.08 -3.11 -3.04
C CYS A 160 -21.72 -4.42 -2.52
N ASP A 161 -21.52 -5.57 -3.20
CA ASP A 161 -22.00 -6.85 -2.69
C ASP A 161 -21.07 -7.39 -1.59
N ILE A 162 -21.57 -7.34 -0.36
CA ILE A 162 -20.87 -7.82 0.84
C ILE A 162 -21.24 -9.28 1.20
N THR A 163 -22.07 -9.94 0.40
CA THR A 163 -22.61 -11.28 0.69
C THR A 163 -22.00 -12.38 -0.17
N CYS A 164 -21.42 -12.03 -1.29
CA CYS A 164 -20.75 -12.95 -2.19
C CYS A 164 -19.42 -13.45 -1.64
N GLN A 165 -18.87 -14.52 -2.20
CA GLN A 165 -17.49 -14.91 -1.96
C GLN A 165 -16.54 -14.08 -2.85
N ALA A 166 -15.76 -13.22 -2.23
CA ALA A 166 -14.79 -12.35 -2.88
C ALA A 166 -13.41 -12.57 -2.26
N GLN A 167 -12.83 -13.73 -2.49
CA GLN A 167 -11.52 -14.08 -1.91
C GLN A 167 -10.37 -13.21 -2.43
N GLY A 168 -10.50 -12.61 -3.61
CA GLY A 168 -9.55 -11.65 -4.18
C GLY A 168 -8.09 -12.12 -4.07
N ILE A 169 -7.79 -13.34 -4.55
CA ILE A 169 -6.46 -13.98 -4.39
C ILE A 169 -5.44 -13.21 -5.21
N GLU A 170 -5.75 -12.98 -6.48
CA GLU A 170 -4.92 -12.19 -7.39
C GLU A 170 -5.15 -10.71 -7.17
N ASP A 171 -6.39 -10.28 -7.18
CA ASP A 171 -6.85 -8.91 -6.99
C ASP A 171 -7.51 -8.75 -5.62
N ASN A 172 -6.79 -8.22 -4.59
CA ASN A 172 -5.36 -7.92 -4.63
C ASN A 172 -4.69 -8.45 -3.36
N ALA A 173 -4.95 -9.74 -3.00
CA ALA A 173 -4.17 -10.38 -1.95
C ALA A 173 -2.69 -10.56 -2.38
N SER A 174 -2.41 -10.65 -3.69
CA SER A 174 -1.05 -10.78 -4.23
C SER A 174 -0.21 -9.54 -3.89
N GLY A 175 -0.70 -8.35 -4.22
CA GLY A 175 0.00 -7.09 -3.91
C GLY A 175 0.05 -6.80 -2.41
N SER A 176 -1.04 -7.04 -1.69
CA SER A 176 -1.05 -6.92 -0.22
C SER A 176 -0.02 -7.83 0.45
N ALA A 177 0.13 -9.07 -0.03
CA ALA A 177 1.14 -10.00 0.48
C ALA A 177 2.56 -9.49 0.21
N LEU A 178 2.81 -8.90 -0.97
CA LEU A 178 4.11 -8.30 -1.28
C LEU A 178 4.42 -7.15 -0.34
N VAL A 179 3.48 -6.24 -0.09
CA VAL A 179 3.67 -5.12 0.84
C VAL A 179 4.03 -5.63 2.25
N LEU A 180 3.35 -6.68 2.74
CA LEU A 180 3.67 -7.31 4.02
C LEU A 180 5.08 -7.93 4.02
N GLU A 181 5.45 -8.64 2.96
CA GLU A 181 6.77 -9.26 2.86
C GLU A 181 7.87 -8.22 2.77
N LEU A 182 7.67 -7.16 1.99
CA LEU A 182 8.61 -6.04 1.94
C LEU A 182 8.75 -5.36 3.30
N ALA A 183 7.65 -5.13 4.03
CA ALA A 183 7.73 -4.57 5.39
C ALA A 183 8.53 -5.48 6.33
N ARG A 184 8.35 -6.81 6.23
CA ARG A 184 9.07 -7.80 7.04
C ARG A 184 10.58 -7.75 6.79
N VAL A 185 10.99 -7.75 5.54
CA VAL A 185 12.43 -7.81 5.20
C VAL A 185 13.08 -6.44 5.26
N MET A 186 12.43 -5.40 4.74
CA MET A 186 13.01 -4.05 4.69
C MET A 186 13.12 -3.41 6.07
N SER A 187 12.27 -3.78 7.05
CA SER A 187 12.38 -3.25 8.42
C SER A 187 13.69 -3.62 9.12
N LYS A 188 14.44 -4.60 8.61
CA LYS A 188 15.77 -4.97 9.12
C LYS A 188 16.88 -4.05 8.61
N CYS A 189 16.65 -3.38 7.50
CA CYS A 189 17.60 -2.44 6.90
C CYS A 189 17.37 -1.00 7.40
N SER A 190 18.27 -0.11 7.05
CA SER A 190 18.16 1.32 7.33
C SER A 190 18.25 2.12 6.03
N TYR A 191 17.36 3.09 5.87
CA TYR A 191 17.21 3.91 4.67
C TYR A 191 17.29 5.38 5.02
N LYS A 192 17.71 6.22 4.09
CA LYS A 192 17.74 7.68 4.31
C LYS A 192 16.32 8.24 4.44
N ASN A 193 15.44 7.88 3.49
CA ASN A 193 14.04 8.31 3.49
C ASN A 193 13.19 7.46 4.45
N THR A 194 12.14 8.06 4.99
CA THR A 194 11.08 7.35 5.69
C THR A 194 10.30 6.49 4.72
N LEU A 195 10.09 5.21 5.06
CA LEU A 195 9.28 4.28 4.28
C LEU A 195 7.90 4.09 4.92
N VAL A 196 6.88 4.15 4.09
CA VAL A 196 5.48 3.95 4.47
C VAL A 196 4.97 2.70 3.76
N PHE A 197 4.69 1.64 4.52
CA PHE A 197 4.02 0.43 4.02
C PHE A 197 2.54 0.56 4.29
N MET A 198 1.71 0.49 3.27
CA MET A 198 0.28 0.75 3.40
C MET A 198 -0.55 -0.30 2.67
N LEU A 199 -1.54 -0.84 3.37
CA LEU A 199 -2.60 -1.66 2.82
C LEU A 199 -3.85 -0.79 2.77
N THR A 200 -4.22 -0.37 1.58
CA THR A 200 -5.37 0.51 1.35
C THR A 200 -6.67 -0.27 1.29
N ILE A 201 -7.79 0.43 1.47
CA ILE A 201 -9.14 -0.09 1.25
C ILE A 201 -9.94 0.91 0.43
N GLY A 202 -11.04 0.45 -0.16
CA GLY A 202 -11.86 1.29 -1.03
C GLY A 202 -11.22 1.55 -2.39
N GLU A 203 -10.27 0.74 -2.80
CA GLU A 203 -9.70 0.76 -4.14
C GLU A 203 -10.76 0.42 -5.15
N GLU A 204 -11.42 -0.70 -4.95
CA GLU A 204 -12.44 -1.29 -5.82
C GLU A 204 -13.70 -0.40 -6.01
N GLN A 205 -13.91 0.55 -5.11
CA GLN A 205 -14.99 1.52 -5.18
C GLN A 205 -14.54 2.91 -5.64
N GLY A 206 -13.25 3.12 -5.91
CA GLY A 206 -12.73 4.38 -6.46
C GLY A 206 -11.49 4.95 -5.77
N LEU A 207 -10.51 4.12 -5.38
CA LEU A 207 -9.19 4.51 -4.84
C LEU A 207 -9.23 5.25 -3.50
N TYR A 208 -10.33 5.17 -2.77
CA TYR A 208 -10.62 6.09 -1.64
C TYR A 208 -9.58 6.05 -0.50
N GLY A 209 -9.01 4.88 -0.21
CA GLY A 209 -7.98 4.77 0.82
C GLY A 209 -6.67 5.45 0.44
N ALA A 210 -6.27 5.35 -0.83
CA ALA A 210 -5.09 6.02 -1.36
C ALA A 210 -5.33 7.54 -1.46
N ASP A 211 -6.51 7.98 -1.95
CA ASP A 211 -6.89 9.38 -2.00
C ASP A 211 -6.86 10.04 -0.62
N ALA A 212 -7.37 9.35 0.42
CA ALA A 212 -7.32 9.87 1.79
C ALA A 212 -5.89 10.14 2.26
N PHE A 213 -4.95 9.25 1.93
CA PHE A 213 -3.55 9.44 2.29
C PHE A 213 -2.90 10.56 1.47
N ALA A 214 -3.23 10.67 0.19
CA ALA A 214 -2.76 11.76 -0.67
C ALA A 214 -3.27 13.12 -0.17
N ASP A 215 -4.56 13.22 0.17
CA ASP A 215 -5.15 14.41 0.77
C ASP A 215 -4.46 14.79 2.09
N TYR A 216 -4.20 13.80 2.96
CA TYR A 216 -3.49 14.03 4.21
C TYR A 216 -2.08 14.58 3.96
N CYS A 217 -1.33 14.00 3.04
CA CYS A 217 0.01 14.46 2.69
C CYS A 217 -0.02 15.89 2.14
N ASN A 218 -0.97 16.19 1.26
CA ASN A 218 -1.14 17.53 0.69
C ASN A 218 -1.52 18.58 1.74
N LEU A 219 -2.45 18.25 2.65
CA LEU A 219 -2.91 19.15 3.71
C LEU A 219 -1.84 19.42 4.78
N ASN A 220 -0.86 18.55 4.93
CA ASN A 220 0.21 18.67 5.91
C ASN A 220 1.58 18.96 5.30
N ASP A 221 1.65 19.33 4.02
CA ASP A 221 2.87 19.63 3.27
C ASP A 221 3.93 18.51 3.36
N ILE A 222 3.49 17.23 3.30
CA ILE A 222 4.37 16.07 3.33
C ILE A 222 4.78 15.68 1.92
N PRO A 223 6.04 15.85 1.51
CA PRO A 223 6.48 15.47 0.19
C PRO A 223 6.51 13.95 0.02
N VAL A 224 5.80 13.45 -0.97
CA VAL A 224 5.86 12.05 -1.39
C VAL A 224 6.83 11.93 -2.57
N LYS A 225 7.98 11.28 -2.31
CA LYS A 225 9.04 11.12 -3.31
C LYS A 225 8.68 10.11 -4.38
N ALA A 226 8.08 9.00 -3.97
CA ALA A 226 7.65 7.92 -4.87
C ALA A 226 6.52 7.12 -4.22
N VAL A 227 5.65 6.56 -5.07
CA VAL A 227 4.65 5.56 -4.70
C VAL A 227 4.89 4.32 -5.55
N PHE A 228 5.02 3.17 -4.89
CA PHE A 228 5.10 1.85 -5.49
C PHE A 228 3.79 1.12 -5.18
N ASN A 229 2.83 1.22 -6.10
CA ASN A 229 1.58 0.47 -6.01
C ASN A 229 1.78 -0.94 -6.57
N ASN A 230 1.39 -1.94 -5.80
CA ASN A 230 1.50 -3.34 -6.13
C ASN A 230 0.10 -3.90 -6.30
N ASP A 231 -0.26 -4.16 -7.54
CA ASP A 231 -1.60 -4.56 -7.91
C ASP A 231 -1.55 -5.67 -8.97
N VAL A 232 -2.26 -6.77 -8.70
CA VAL A 232 -2.32 -7.95 -9.58
C VAL A 232 -0.92 -8.42 -10.01
N ILE A 233 -0.05 -8.66 -9.03
CA ILE A 233 1.36 -8.95 -9.29
C ILE A 233 1.70 -10.43 -9.45
N GLY A 234 0.74 -11.34 -9.19
CA GLY A 234 0.93 -12.78 -9.24
C GLY A 234 0.52 -13.43 -10.57
N GLY A 235 -0.08 -12.69 -11.48
CA GLY A 235 -0.61 -13.19 -12.74
C GLY A 235 0.50 -13.55 -13.73
N ILE A 236 0.62 -14.85 -14.02
CA ILE A 236 1.61 -15.38 -14.97
C ILE A 236 0.98 -15.89 -16.28
N ILE A 237 -0.34 -15.92 -16.36
CA ILE A 237 -1.05 -16.44 -17.54
C ILE A 237 -1.32 -15.31 -18.53
N CYS A 238 -0.78 -15.47 -19.72
CA CYS A 238 -0.95 -14.53 -20.81
C CYS A 238 -2.37 -14.53 -21.40
N GLY A 239 -2.86 -13.36 -21.75
CA GLY A 239 -4.14 -13.19 -22.45
C GLY A 239 -5.36 -13.04 -21.53
N GLN A 240 -5.19 -13.12 -20.22
CA GLN A 240 -6.25 -12.77 -19.27
C GLN A 240 -6.22 -11.29 -18.89
N THR A 241 -5.13 -10.62 -19.21
CA THR A 241 -5.02 -9.17 -19.13
C THR A 241 -4.91 -8.59 -20.53
N SER A 242 -5.73 -7.61 -20.84
CA SER A 242 -5.76 -6.97 -22.16
C SER A 242 -4.61 -5.97 -22.43
N SER A 243 -3.70 -5.81 -21.49
CA SER A 243 -2.66 -4.77 -21.56
C SER A 243 -1.43 -5.25 -22.35
N ALA A 244 -1.08 -4.54 -23.40
CA ALA A 244 0.20 -4.67 -24.10
C ALA A 244 1.31 -3.88 -23.34
N PRO A 245 2.59 -4.24 -23.50
CA PRO A 245 3.17 -5.26 -24.32
C PRO A 245 2.95 -6.61 -23.65
N SER A 246 2.37 -7.47 -24.40
CA SER A 246 1.83 -8.66 -23.85
C SER A 246 2.72 -9.85 -24.08
N CYS A 247 2.33 -10.83 -23.48
CA CYS A 247 2.65 -12.21 -23.64
C CYS A 247 2.64 -12.68 -25.10
N PRO A 248 3.52 -13.60 -25.47
CA PRO A 248 3.66 -14.04 -26.86
C PRO A 248 2.45 -14.80 -27.41
N GLY A 249 1.56 -15.29 -26.57
CA GLY A 249 0.34 -15.96 -27.01
C GLY A 249 -0.68 -16.17 -25.91
N LEU A 250 -1.94 -16.34 -26.29
CA LEU A 250 -3.04 -16.61 -25.36
C LEU A 250 -2.75 -17.88 -24.54
N ASN A 251 -2.95 -17.80 -23.24
CA ASN A 251 -2.70 -18.88 -22.26
C ASN A 251 -1.23 -19.33 -22.11
N ASN A 252 -0.26 -18.66 -22.72
CA ASN A 252 1.13 -18.91 -22.41
C ASN A 252 1.43 -18.50 -20.97
N ILE A 253 2.34 -19.21 -20.32
CA ILE A 253 2.81 -18.88 -18.98
C ILE A 253 4.10 -18.07 -19.12
N ASP A 254 4.14 -16.88 -18.53
CA ASP A 254 5.35 -16.08 -18.39
C ASP A 254 5.53 -15.69 -16.91
N SER A 255 6.44 -16.37 -16.24
CA SER A 255 6.81 -16.12 -14.84
C SER A 255 8.09 -15.29 -14.71
N THR A 256 8.63 -14.80 -15.84
CA THR A 256 9.94 -14.15 -15.87
C THR A 256 9.87 -12.63 -15.97
N GLN A 257 8.68 -12.06 -16.17
CA GLN A 257 8.49 -10.64 -16.37
C GLN A 257 7.58 -10.01 -15.31
N VAL A 258 7.96 -8.81 -14.86
CA VAL A 258 7.12 -7.92 -14.06
C VAL A 258 6.73 -6.73 -14.92
N ARG A 259 5.44 -6.35 -14.88
CA ARG A 259 4.95 -5.17 -15.58
C ARG A 259 5.08 -3.94 -14.70
N ILE A 260 5.65 -2.87 -15.26
CA ILE A 260 5.77 -1.58 -14.58
C ILE A 260 4.96 -0.56 -15.37
N PHE A 261 3.95 -0.01 -14.73
CA PHE A 261 3.14 1.08 -15.26
C PHE A 261 3.50 2.39 -14.61
N SER A 262 3.39 3.48 -15.36
CA SER A 262 3.57 4.81 -14.79
C SER A 262 2.75 5.83 -15.58
N TYR A 263 2.23 6.81 -14.87
CA TYR A 263 1.43 7.90 -15.43
C TYR A 263 2.29 8.92 -16.20
N GLY A 264 1.63 9.73 -17.00
CA GLY A 264 2.20 10.90 -17.64
C GLY A 264 2.91 10.65 -18.97
N GLY A 265 3.30 11.74 -19.63
CA GLY A 265 4.00 11.73 -20.90
C GLY A 265 5.44 11.21 -20.81
N PHE A 266 6.08 11.01 -21.96
CA PHE A 266 7.40 10.38 -22.09
C PHE A 266 8.48 10.96 -21.16
N ASN A 267 8.48 12.27 -20.95
CA ASN A 267 9.47 12.97 -20.11
C ASN A 267 8.99 13.25 -18.69
N SER A 268 7.84 12.70 -18.26
CA SER A 268 7.36 12.88 -16.89
C SER A 268 8.31 12.25 -15.87
N PRO A 269 8.36 12.78 -14.62
CA PRO A 269 9.13 12.16 -13.54
C PRO A 269 8.74 10.69 -13.31
N TYR A 270 7.46 10.37 -13.44
CA TYR A 270 6.94 9.01 -13.27
C TYR A 270 7.52 8.04 -14.31
N LYS A 271 7.56 8.45 -15.60
CA LYS A 271 8.18 7.64 -16.67
C LYS A 271 9.69 7.53 -16.50
N GLN A 272 10.35 8.55 -15.95
CA GLN A 272 11.76 8.49 -15.63
C GLN A 272 12.04 7.48 -14.51
N LEU A 273 11.22 7.47 -13.45
CA LEU A 273 11.33 6.48 -12.38
C LEU A 273 11.13 5.05 -12.92
N ALA A 274 10.09 4.83 -13.72
CA ALA A 274 9.83 3.50 -14.31
C ALA A 274 11.00 3.02 -15.19
N ARG A 275 11.60 3.92 -15.98
CA ARG A 275 12.81 3.59 -16.76
C ARG A 275 14.02 3.30 -15.89
N PHE A 276 14.20 4.07 -14.80
CA PHE A 276 15.27 3.80 -13.84
C PHE A 276 15.12 2.41 -13.23
N ILE A 277 13.94 2.05 -12.76
CA ILE A 277 13.66 0.70 -12.22
C ILE A 277 14.01 -0.37 -13.25
N LYS A 278 13.56 -0.20 -14.51
CA LYS A 278 13.86 -1.15 -15.59
C LYS A 278 15.37 -1.33 -15.85
N LEU A 279 16.16 -0.29 -15.62
CA LEU A 279 17.63 -0.35 -15.80
C LEU A 279 18.35 -1.06 -14.65
N GLN A 280 17.70 -1.21 -13.49
CA GLN A 280 18.24 -1.95 -12.35
C GLN A 280 17.98 -3.45 -12.42
N TYR A 281 17.09 -3.88 -13.28
CA TYR A 281 16.75 -5.28 -13.58
C TYR A 281 17.62 -5.82 -14.71
#